data_51d3a795a2b763febbfd411a2855c23b
#
_entry.id   51d3a795a2b763febbfd411a2855c23b
#
_cell.length_a   1.000
_cell.length_b   1.000
_cell.length_c   1.000
_cell.angle_alpha   90.00
_cell.angle_beta   90.00
_cell.angle_gamma   90.00
#
_symmetry.space_group_name_H-M   'P 1'
#
loop_
_entity.id
_entity.type
_entity.pdbx_description
1 polymer ?
#
loop_
_entity_poly.entity_id
_entity_poly.type
_entity_poly.pdbx_seq_one_letter_code
_entity_poly.pdbx_strand_id
1 'polypeptide(L)'
;MIASHCPDIIILDLGLPDMDGMTILRNVRKWSKVPILVVSARSHERDKVEALDAGADDYLTKPFGTEELLARIRAAVRHTRTPEGAAAVANSGVFTAGELTIDYDKHRVYIAGRDANLTQNEYKLVALLGLHAGKVLTYDYLIKELWGPSARSDNQILRVNMANIRRKIEKNPAQPAYIFTESGVGYRMVEGD
;
A
#
# COMPACT_ATOMS: atom_id res chain seq x y z
N MET A 1 6.24 -22.66 7.61
CA MET A 1 6.66 -22.55 6.21
C MET A 1 6.95 -21.10 5.78
N ILE A 2 6.08 -20.10 5.98
CA ILE A 2 6.35 -18.70 5.53
C ILE A 2 7.61 -18.13 6.20
N ALA A 3 7.82 -18.37 7.47
CA ALA A 3 8.98 -17.85 8.23
C ALA A 3 10.35 -18.46 7.83
N SER A 4 10.36 -19.60 7.14
CA SER A 4 11.59 -20.31 6.79
C SER A 4 12.05 -20.13 5.33
N HIS A 5 11.25 -19.47 4.47
CA HIS A 5 11.52 -19.38 3.03
C HIS A 5 11.61 -17.95 2.46
N CYS A 6 11.46 -16.91 3.27
CA CYS A 6 11.52 -15.50 2.85
C CYS A 6 10.87 -15.25 1.47
N PRO A 7 9.56 -15.49 1.29
CA PRO A 7 8.91 -15.33 -0.01
C PRO A 7 8.89 -13.85 -0.45
N ASP A 8 8.96 -13.61 -1.76
CA ASP A 8 8.82 -12.27 -2.35
C ASP A 8 7.36 -11.76 -2.33
N ILE A 9 6.38 -12.66 -2.26
CA ILE A 9 4.94 -12.40 -2.18
C ILE A 9 4.22 -13.56 -1.51
N ILE A 10 3.14 -13.29 -0.81
CA ILE A 10 2.22 -14.29 -0.28
C ILE A 10 0.89 -14.17 -1.04
N ILE A 11 0.41 -15.28 -1.61
CA ILE A 11 -0.95 -15.39 -2.12
C ILE A 11 -1.75 -16.15 -1.05
N LEU A 12 -2.78 -15.50 -0.52
CA LEU A 12 -3.56 -16.03 0.60
C LEU A 12 -5.02 -16.23 0.20
N ASP A 13 -5.48 -17.48 0.21
CA ASP A 13 -6.91 -17.78 0.11
C ASP A 13 -7.59 -17.61 1.48
N LEU A 14 -8.68 -16.85 1.54
CA LEU A 14 -9.47 -16.73 2.76
C LEU A 14 -10.38 -17.95 3.02
N GLY A 15 -10.66 -18.74 1.99
CA GLY A 15 -11.53 -19.91 2.06
C GLY A 15 -10.80 -21.22 2.38
N LEU A 16 -9.76 -21.18 3.20
CA LEU A 16 -9.04 -22.38 3.61
C LEU A 16 -9.92 -23.27 4.53
N PRO A 17 -9.91 -24.60 4.35
CA PRO A 17 -10.78 -25.49 5.12
C PRO A 17 -10.37 -25.61 6.60
N ASP A 18 -9.08 -25.47 6.89
CA ASP A 18 -8.51 -25.80 8.19
C ASP A 18 -8.24 -24.58 9.08
N MET A 19 -8.24 -23.36 8.50
CA MET A 19 -7.90 -22.14 9.24
C MET A 19 -8.51 -20.90 8.57
N ASP A 20 -9.00 -19.98 9.39
CA ASP A 20 -9.47 -18.69 8.87
C ASP A 20 -8.32 -17.86 8.29
N GLY A 21 -8.39 -17.57 6.99
CA GLY A 21 -7.37 -16.82 6.27
C GLY A 21 -7.16 -15.41 6.82
N MET A 22 -8.18 -14.78 7.42
CA MET A 22 -8.04 -13.47 8.07
C MET A 22 -7.15 -13.55 9.30
N THR A 23 -7.23 -14.63 10.05
CA THR A 23 -6.33 -14.88 11.19
C THR A 23 -4.89 -15.07 10.73
N ILE A 24 -4.67 -15.78 9.61
CA ILE A 24 -3.33 -15.92 9.01
C ILE A 24 -2.79 -14.56 8.61
N LEU A 25 -3.58 -13.75 7.90
CA LEU A 25 -3.21 -12.40 7.46
C LEU A 25 -2.74 -11.53 8.63
N ARG A 26 -3.56 -11.42 9.68
CA ARG A 26 -3.24 -10.66 10.88
C ARG A 26 -1.98 -11.15 11.58
N ASN A 27 -1.78 -12.47 11.63
CA ASN A 27 -0.59 -13.05 12.26
C ASN A 27 0.68 -12.80 11.44
N VAL A 28 0.64 -12.93 10.13
CA VAL A 28 1.78 -12.61 9.25
C VAL A 28 2.17 -11.14 9.39
N ARG A 29 1.21 -10.23 9.45
CA ARG A 29 1.47 -8.79 9.58
C ARG A 29 2.14 -8.37 10.88
N LYS A 30 2.08 -9.18 11.93
CA LYS A 30 2.81 -8.92 13.19
C LYS A 30 4.33 -8.94 13.03
N TRP A 31 4.86 -9.68 12.05
CA TRP A 31 6.30 -9.90 11.89
C TRP A 31 6.81 -9.73 10.45
N SER A 32 5.96 -9.59 9.45
CA SER A 32 6.36 -9.49 8.04
C SER A 32 5.66 -8.36 7.30
N LYS A 33 6.43 -7.64 6.49
CA LYS A 33 5.95 -6.60 5.57
C LYS A 33 5.87 -7.10 4.11
N VAL A 34 6.12 -8.39 3.86
CA VAL A 34 6.03 -8.99 2.54
C VAL A 34 4.66 -8.72 1.90
N PRO A 35 4.57 -8.42 0.60
CA PRO A 35 3.28 -8.22 -0.06
C PRO A 35 2.35 -9.42 0.09
N ILE A 36 1.09 -9.17 0.45
CA ILE A 36 0.06 -10.21 0.56
C ILE A 36 -1.08 -9.89 -0.40
N LEU A 37 -1.25 -10.73 -1.41
CA LEU A 37 -2.41 -10.72 -2.29
C LEU A 37 -3.44 -11.70 -1.76
N VAL A 38 -4.58 -11.19 -1.33
CA VAL A 38 -5.71 -12.03 -0.91
C VAL A 38 -6.50 -12.49 -2.13
N VAL A 39 -6.83 -13.80 -2.16
CA VAL A 39 -7.68 -14.42 -3.20
C VAL A 39 -8.89 -15.02 -2.51
N SER A 40 -10.11 -14.68 -2.92
CA SER A 40 -11.31 -15.20 -2.23
C SER A 40 -12.54 -15.25 -3.11
N ALA A 41 -13.44 -16.18 -2.83
CA ALA A 41 -14.79 -16.22 -3.42
C ALA A 41 -15.72 -15.17 -2.78
N ARG A 42 -15.33 -14.55 -1.64
CA ARG A 42 -16.12 -13.49 -0.99
C ARG A 42 -16.01 -12.21 -1.82
N SER A 43 -17.15 -11.78 -2.40
CA SER A 43 -17.20 -10.63 -3.30
C SER A 43 -17.74 -9.36 -2.65
N HIS A 44 -18.27 -9.46 -1.42
CA HIS A 44 -18.83 -8.30 -0.75
C HIS A 44 -17.77 -7.24 -0.46
N GLU A 45 -18.14 -6.00 -0.63
CA GLU A 45 -17.29 -4.85 -0.36
C GLU A 45 -16.71 -4.87 1.06
N ARG A 46 -17.53 -5.25 2.03
CA ARG A 46 -17.13 -5.37 3.43
C ARG A 46 -15.96 -6.34 3.65
N ASP A 47 -15.99 -7.52 2.99
CA ASP A 47 -14.92 -8.52 3.10
C ASP A 47 -13.59 -8.00 2.53
N LYS A 48 -13.67 -7.27 1.42
CA LYS A 48 -12.49 -6.64 0.80
C LYS A 48 -11.90 -5.57 1.71
N VAL A 49 -12.74 -4.70 2.26
CA VAL A 49 -12.30 -3.64 3.19
C VAL A 49 -11.66 -4.26 4.43
N GLU A 50 -12.27 -5.29 5.03
CA GLU A 50 -11.73 -5.96 6.21
C GLU A 50 -10.35 -6.58 5.94
N ALA A 51 -10.15 -7.23 4.78
CA ALA A 51 -8.85 -7.81 4.42
C ALA A 51 -7.78 -6.73 4.21
N LEU A 52 -8.12 -5.64 3.53
CA LEU A 52 -7.21 -4.51 3.29
C LEU A 52 -6.88 -3.78 4.61
N ASP A 53 -7.86 -3.56 5.49
CA ASP A 53 -7.66 -2.99 6.83
C ASP A 53 -6.79 -3.90 7.72
N ALA A 54 -6.88 -5.22 7.54
CA ALA A 54 -6.02 -6.18 8.22
C ALA A 54 -4.60 -6.23 7.66
N GLY A 55 -4.31 -5.47 6.57
CA GLY A 55 -2.98 -5.30 6.00
C GLY A 55 -2.73 -6.09 4.72
N ALA A 56 -3.75 -6.60 4.02
CA ALA A 56 -3.58 -7.09 2.65
C ALA A 56 -3.18 -5.94 1.72
N ASP A 57 -2.27 -6.19 0.79
CA ASP A 57 -1.81 -5.20 -0.19
C ASP A 57 -2.76 -5.11 -1.38
N ASP A 58 -3.41 -6.21 -1.74
CA ASP A 58 -4.40 -6.27 -2.80
C ASP A 58 -5.39 -7.41 -2.55
N TYR A 59 -6.56 -7.36 -3.23
CA TYR A 59 -7.63 -8.33 -3.09
C TYR A 59 -8.16 -8.73 -4.47
N LEU A 60 -8.21 -10.04 -4.75
CA LEU A 60 -8.68 -10.61 -6.00
C LEU A 60 -9.88 -11.53 -5.76
N THR A 61 -11.03 -11.23 -6.39
CA THR A 61 -12.25 -12.02 -6.23
C THR A 61 -12.30 -13.16 -7.25
N LYS A 62 -12.58 -14.37 -6.77
CA LYS A 62 -12.87 -15.54 -7.62
C LYS A 62 -14.27 -15.44 -8.24
N PRO A 63 -14.46 -15.86 -9.53
CA PRO A 63 -13.45 -16.32 -10.46
C PRO A 63 -12.64 -15.17 -11.05
N PHE A 64 -11.35 -15.39 -11.30
CA PHE A 64 -10.45 -14.41 -11.92
C PHE A 64 -9.71 -15.04 -13.11
N GLY A 65 -9.30 -14.21 -14.05
CA GLY A 65 -8.46 -14.63 -15.16
C GLY A 65 -7.01 -14.84 -14.74
N THR A 66 -6.33 -15.81 -15.33
CA THR A 66 -4.89 -16.07 -15.09
C THR A 66 -4.05 -14.83 -15.35
N GLU A 67 -4.35 -14.09 -16.42
CA GLU A 67 -3.64 -12.86 -16.77
C GLU A 67 -3.80 -11.76 -15.71
N GLU A 68 -4.99 -11.64 -15.12
CA GLU A 68 -5.22 -10.68 -14.02
C GLU A 68 -4.39 -11.04 -12.79
N LEU A 69 -4.41 -12.31 -12.37
CA LEU A 69 -3.59 -12.79 -11.25
C LEU A 69 -2.11 -12.53 -11.51
N LEU A 70 -1.58 -12.91 -12.68
CA LEU A 70 -0.19 -12.70 -13.04
C LEU A 70 0.18 -11.20 -13.10
N ALA A 71 -0.71 -10.36 -13.57
CA ALA A 71 -0.49 -8.92 -13.60
C ALA A 71 -0.35 -8.34 -12.17
N ARG A 72 -1.21 -8.77 -11.24
CA ARG A 72 -1.15 -8.37 -9.82
C ARG A 72 0.10 -8.88 -9.12
N ILE A 73 0.49 -10.14 -9.38
CA ILE A 73 1.75 -10.71 -8.86
C ILE A 73 2.95 -9.92 -9.40
N ARG A 74 3.01 -9.66 -10.72
CA ARG A 74 4.09 -8.86 -11.30
C ARG A 74 4.14 -7.46 -10.70
N ALA A 75 2.99 -6.83 -10.48
CA ALA A 75 2.92 -5.52 -9.82
C ALA A 75 3.47 -5.59 -8.40
N ALA A 76 3.08 -6.58 -7.59
CA ALA A 76 3.56 -6.75 -6.23
C ALA A 76 5.06 -7.07 -6.16
N VAL A 77 5.57 -7.99 -6.99
CA VAL A 77 6.97 -8.47 -6.98
C VAL A 77 7.94 -7.48 -7.66
N ARG A 78 7.49 -6.74 -8.68
CA ARG A 78 8.33 -5.72 -9.34
C ARG A 78 8.97 -4.78 -8.33
N HIS A 79 8.32 -4.57 -7.26
CA HIS A 79 8.66 -3.64 -6.23
C HIS A 79 9.46 -4.25 -5.05
N THR A 80 9.64 -5.57 -5.02
CA THR A 80 10.56 -6.22 -4.08
C THR A 80 11.98 -6.35 -4.63
N ARG A 81 12.14 -6.34 -5.97
CA ARG A 81 13.40 -6.66 -6.65
C ARG A 81 14.12 -5.48 -7.28
N THR A 82 13.46 -4.32 -7.49
CA THR A 82 14.13 -3.16 -8.11
C THR A 82 13.67 -1.85 -7.49
N PRO A 83 14.60 -0.92 -7.28
CA PRO A 83 14.28 0.50 -7.05
C PRO A 83 13.68 1.19 -8.31
N GLU A 84 13.45 0.45 -9.39
CA GLU A 84 13.17 0.96 -10.74
C GLU A 84 11.69 1.04 -11.13
N GLY A 85 10.77 1.03 -10.21
CA GLY A 85 9.32 1.07 -10.50
C GLY A 85 8.61 2.40 -10.22
N ALA A 86 9.26 3.34 -9.58
CA ALA A 86 9.01 4.76 -9.79
C ALA A 86 10.03 5.17 -10.84
N ALA A 87 9.60 5.65 -12.00
CA ALA A 87 10.48 6.18 -13.01
C ALA A 87 11.54 7.04 -12.32
N ALA A 88 12.76 6.48 -12.26
CA ALA A 88 14.00 7.15 -11.97
C ALA A 88 13.87 8.60 -11.48
N VAL A 89 13.44 8.80 -10.26
CA VAL A 89 13.94 9.92 -9.50
C VAL A 89 14.97 9.32 -8.58
N ALA A 90 16.22 9.39 -9.00
CA ALA A 90 17.38 9.25 -8.16
C ALA A 90 17.33 10.37 -7.12
N ASN A 91 16.38 10.30 -6.21
CA ASN A 91 16.37 11.04 -4.97
C ASN A 91 16.86 10.06 -3.90
N SER A 92 18.17 9.85 -3.86
CA SER A 92 18.85 9.56 -2.63
C SER A 92 18.58 10.75 -1.73
N GLY A 93 17.92 10.54 -0.60
CA GLY A 93 17.68 11.65 0.32
C GLY A 93 16.48 11.44 1.22
N VAL A 94 16.22 12.46 1.95
CA VAL A 94 15.18 12.50 2.96
C VAL A 94 14.23 13.67 2.64
N PHE A 95 12.93 13.41 2.62
CA PHE A 95 11.91 14.47 2.60
C PHE A 95 11.43 14.71 4.02
N THR A 96 11.32 15.98 4.41
CA THR A 96 10.81 16.39 5.72
C THR A 96 9.66 17.38 5.59
N ALA A 97 8.67 17.22 6.45
CA ALA A 97 7.57 18.18 6.61
C ALA A 97 7.12 18.13 8.09
N GLY A 98 7.58 19.06 8.89
CA GLY A 98 7.36 19.08 10.34
C GLY A 98 7.90 17.80 11.01
N GLU A 99 7.02 17.00 11.64
CA GLU A 99 7.43 15.74 12.30
C GLU A 99 7.50 14.54 11.33
N LEU A 100 7.01 14.68 10.09
CA LEU A 100 7.05 13.64 9.06
C LEU A 100 8.42 13.61 8.40
N THR A 101 9.00 12.42 8.30
CA THR A 101 10.25 12.18 7.56
C THR A 101 10.07 10.96 6.66
N ILE A 102 10.36 11.12 5.37
CA ILE A 102 10.40 10.01 4.41
C ILE A 102 11.86 9.77 4.04
N ASP A 103 12.40 8.63 4.42
CA ASP A 103 13.76 8.19 4.08
C ASP A 103 13.64 7.26 2.86
N TYR A 104 13.99 7.79 1.69
CA TYR A 104 13.88 7.06 0.42
C TYR A 104 14.93 5.95 0.31
N ASP A 105 16.10 6.14 0.92
CA ASP A 105 17.18 5.15 0.88
C ASP A 105 16.86 3.93 1.74
N LYS A 106 16.27 4.17 2.92
CA LYS A 106 15.86 3.09 3.83
C LYS A 106 14.46 2.55 3.54
N HIS A 107 13.72 3.16 2.61
CA HIS A 107 12.31 2.84 2.36
C HIS A 107 11.46 2.88 3.64
N ARG A 108 11.60 3.96 4.42
CA ARG A 108 10.96 4.13 5.73
C ARG A 108 10.31 5.49 5.87
N VAL A 109 9.24 5.53 6.64
CA VAL A 109 8.58 6.76 7.05
C VAL A 109 8.61 6.86 8.58
N TYR A 110 8.96 8.03 9.07
CA TYR A 110 9.04 8.32 10.50
C TYR A 110 8.11 9.46 10.86
N ILE A 111 7.54 9.42 12.06
CA ILE A 111 6.82 10.52 12.71
C ILE A 111 7.50 10.81 14.03
N ALA A 112 7.98 12.04 14.21
CA ALA A 112 8.75 12.43 15.39
C ALA A 112 9.90 11.45 15.70
N GLY A 113 10.60 10.98 14.65
CA GLY A 113 11.72 10.04 14.74
C GLY A 113 11.34 8.57 14.98
N ARG A 114 10.05 8.22 15.08
CA ARG A 114 9.56 6.85 15.25
C ARG A 114 9.08 6.27 13.93
N ASP A 115 9.47 5.03 13.61
CA ASP A 115 9.01 4.32 12.40
C ASP A 115 7.48 4.19 12.43
N ALA A 116 6.83 4.70 11.39
CA ALA A 116 5.37 4.65 11.22
C ALA A 116 4.85 3.23 10.89
N ASN A 117 5.74 2.26 10.68
CA ASN A 117 5.41 0.86 10.37
C ASN A 117 4.43 0.71 9.20
N LEU A 118 4.70 1.41 8.11
CA LEU A 118 3.92 1.29 6.88
C LEU A 118 4.16 -0.07 6.22
N THR A 119 3.11 -0.62 5.60
CA THR A 119 3.26 -1.73 4.66
C THR A 119 3.97 -1.25 3.40
N GLN A 120 4.37 -2.14 2.52
CA GLN A 120 5.10 -1.76 1.30
C GLN A 120 4.27 -0.85 0.38
N ASN A 121 2.98 -1.12 0.20
CA ASN A 121 2.11 -0.27 -0.64
C ASN A 121 1.80 1.07 0.03
N GLU A 122 1.60 1.08 1.35
CA GLU A 122 1.45 2.33 2.09
C GLU A 122 2.70 3.20 1.98
N TYR A 123 3.92 2.60 2.13
CA TYR A 123 5.18 3.32 1.93
C TYR A 123 5.27 3.92 0.53
N LYS A 124 4.98 3.12 -0.53
CA LYS A 124 5.03 3.60 -1.92
C LYS A 124 4.10 4.77 -2.16
N LEU A 125 2.88 4.70 -1.62
CA LEU A 125 1.91 5.78 -1.76
C LEU A 125 2.41 7.05 -1.08
N VAL A 126 2.95 6.96 0.13
CA VAL A 126 3.54 8.10 0.85
C VAL A 126 4.78 8.62 0.14
N ALA A 127 5.67 7.74 -0.32
CA ALA A 127 6.89 8.11 -1.04
C ALA A 127 6.58 8.83 -2.36
N LEU A 128 5.60 8.31 -3.14
CA LEU A 128 5.16 8.92 -4.39
C LEU A 128 4.56 10.32 -4.16
N LEU A 129 3.73 10.46 -3.13
CA LEU A 129 3.17 11.76 -2.75
C LEU A 129 4.27 12.74 -2.28
N GLY A 130 5.25 12.26 -1.52
CA GLY A 130 6.38 13.07 -1.06
C GLY A 130 7.28 13.56 -2.21
N LEU A 131 7.53 12.71 -3.23
CA LEU A 131 8.27 13.11 -4.45
C LEU A 131 7.58 14.23 -5.22
N HIS A 132 6.27 14.32 -5.09
CA HIS A 132 5.44 15.34 -5.74
C HIS A 132 4.78 16.27 -4.73
N ALA A 133 5.45 16.53 -3.59
CA ALA A 133 4.93 17.39 -2.54
C ALA A 133 4.40 18.72 -3.09
N GLY A 134 3.30 19.20 -2.54
CA GLY A 134 2.59 20.38 -3.02
C GLY A 134 1.69 20.17 -4.24
N LYS A 135 1.86 19.07 -5.01
CA LYS A 135 1.07 18.78 -6.21
C LYS A 135 -0.05 17.78 -5.93
N VAL A 136 -1.18 17.95 -6.60
CA VAL A 136 -2.29 16.99 -6.55
C VAL A 136 -1.99 15.83 -7.49
N LEU A 137 -1.95 14.61 -6.97
CA LEU A 137 -1.87 13.39 -7.76
C LEU A 137 -3.26 12.78 -7.89
N THR A 138 -3.69 12.51 -9.13
CA THR A 138 -5.03 11.98 -9.40
C THR A 138 -5.16 10.53 -8.94
N TYR A 139 -6.40 10.10 -8.64
CA TYR A 139 -6.67 8.70 -8.28
C TYR A 139 -6.16 7.72 -9.34
N ASP A 140 -6.43 8.01 -10.61
CA ASP A 140 -5.99 7.16 -11.73
C ASP A 140 -4.46 7.07 -11.83
N TYR A 141 -3.75 8.17 -11.63
CA TYR A 141 -2.30 8.18 -11.63
C TYR A 141 -1.75 7.31 -10.48
N LEU A 142 -2.24 7.53 -9.27
CA LEU A 142 -1.81 6.77 -8.10
C LEU A 142 -2.09 5.27 -8.24
N ILE A 143 -3.27 4.90 -8.76
CA ILE A 143 -3.64 3.49 -8.99
C ILE A 143 -2.72 2.86 -10.03
N LYS A 144 -2.46 3.53 -11.15
CA LYS A 144 -1.58 3.02 -12.21
C LYS A 144 -0.14 2.83 -11.74
N GLU A 145 0.38 3.78 -10.97
CA GLU A 145 1.74 3.71 -10.41
C GLU A 145 1.89 2.59 -9.37
N LEU A 146 0.89 2.40 -8.49
CA LEU A 146 0.98 1.40 -7.42
C LEU A 146 0.63 -0.02 -7.90
N TRP A 147 -0.41 -0.17 -8.73
CA TRP A 147 -0.94 -1.49 -9.13
C TRP A 147 -0.79 -1.80 -10.62
N GLY A 148 -0.22 -0.88 -11.39
CA GLY A 148 0.08 -1.05 -12.81
C GLY A 148 -1.01 -0.54 -13.76
N PRO A 149 -0.67 -0.40 -15.06
CA PRO A 149 -1.53 0.24 -16.07
C PRO A 149 -2.83 -0.50 -16.34
N SER A 150 -2.90 -1.80 -16.03
CA SER A 150 -4.10 -2.63 -16.18
C SER A 150 -4.98 -2.65 -14.94
N ALA A 151 -4.60 -1.93 -13.87
CA ALA A 151 -5.42 -1.84 -12.68
C ALA A 151 -6.73 -1.15 -13.02
N ARG A 152 -7.85 -1.80 -12.68
CA ARG A 152 -9.16 -1.13 -12.76
C ARG A 152 -9.15 0.05 -11.81
N SER A 153 -9.76 1.15 -12.22
CA SER A 153 -9.91 2.37 -11.42
C SER A 153 -10.87 2.14 -10.22
N ASP A 154 -10.52 1.15 -9.40
CA ASP A 154 -11.22 0.92 -8.14
C ASP A 154 -10.57 1.79 -7.06
N ASN A 155 -11.12 2.99 -6.89
CA ASN A 155 -10.67 3.95 -5.89
C ASN A 155 -10.80 3.42 -4.44
N GLN A 156 -11.48 2.28 -4.24
CA GLN A 156 -11.71 1.73 -2.91
C GLN A 156 -10.41 1.25 -2.27
N ILE A 157 -9.58 0.48 -3.01
CA ILE A 157 -8.28 0.01 -2.50
C ILE A 157 -7.40 1.20 -2.08
N LEU A 158 -7.37 2.25 -2.93
CA LEU A 158 -6.60 3.45 -2.64
C LEU A 158 -7.13 4.19 -1.40
N ARG A 159 -8.45 4.31 -1.25
CA ARG A 159 -9.08 4.96 -0.08
C ARG A 159 -8.79 4.22 1.21
N VAL A 160 -8.84 2.89 1.19
CA VAL A 160 -8.53 2.06 2.38
C VAL A 160 -7.06 2.23 2.77
N ASN A 161 -6.13 2.13 1.80
CA ASN A 161 -4.72 2.37 2.07
C ASN A 161 -4.49 3.78 2.63
N MET A 162 -5.14 4.81 2.08
CA MET A 162 -5.03 6.18 2.59
C MET A 162 -5.57 6.31 4.02
N ALA A 163 -6.69 5.66 4.35
CA ALA A 163 -7.21 5.65 5.71
C ALA A 163 -6.22 4.99 6.68
N ASN A 164 -5.60 3.87 6.29
CA ASN A 164 -4.60 3.17 7.08
C ASN A 164 -3.33 4.00 7.28
N ILE A 165 -2.85 4.64 6.22
CA ILE A 165 -1.71 5.57 6.28
C ILE A 165 -2.00 6.68 7.28
N ARG A 166 -3.15 7.36 7.17
CA ARG A 166 -3.50 8.47 8.07
C ARG A 166 -3.56 8.04 9.54
N ARG A 167 -4.07 6.84 9.85
CA ARG A 167 -4.05 6.31 11.22
C ARG A 167 -2.63 6.15 11.78
N LYS A 168 -1.62 5.97 10.91
CA LYS A 168 -0.23 5.75 11.30
C LYS A 168 0.62 7.01 11.33
N ILE A 169 0.31 8.00 10.48
CA ILE A 169 1.14 9.20 10.34
C ILE A 169 0.48 10.48 10.86
N GLU A 170 -0.85 10.56 10.91
CA GLU A 170 -1.56 11.76 11.33
C GLU A 170 -1.96 11.71 12.80
N LYS A 171 -1.80 12.82 13.52
CA LYS A 171 -2.30 12.96 14.90
C LYS A 171 -3.82 12.83 14.97
N ASN A 172 -4.51 13.38 13.96
CA ASN A 172 -5.95 13.26 13.78
C ASN A 172 -6.26 12.89 12.32
N PRO A 173 -6.61 11.63 12.01
CA PRO A 173 -6.92 11.20 10.65
C PRO A 173 -8.07 11.97 9.96
N ALA A 174 -8.99 12.54 10.74
CA ALA A 174 -10.09 13.34 10.22
C ALA A 174 -9.69 14.79 9.88
N GLN A 175 -8.56 15.26 10.43
CA GLN A 175 -7.98 16.58 10.17
C GLN A 175 -6.48 16.39 9.83
N PRO A 176 -6.18 15.84 8.65
CA PRO A 176 -4.82 15.50 8.28
C PRO A 176 -3.94 16.76 8.15
N ALA A 177 -2.70 16.65 8.64
CA ALA A 177 -1.67 17.69 8.53
C ALA A 177 -0.72 17.44 7.34
N TYR A 178 -0.55 16.18 6.91
CA TYR A 178 0.43 15.80 5.90
C TYR A 178 -0.18 15.46 4.56
N ILE A 179 -1.28 14.66 4.53
CA ILE A 179 -1.88 14.21 3.27
C ILE A 179 -3.33 14.68 3.18
N PHE A 180 -3.58 15.61 2.27
CA PHE A 180 -4.89 16.21 2.01
C PHE A 180 -5.66 15.42 0.94
N THR A 181 -7.00 15.43 1.04
CA THR A 181 -7.88 14.90 0.01
C THR A 181 -8.39 16.05 -0.84
N GLU A 182 -8.08 16.01 -2.13
CA GLU A 182 -8.67 16.91 -3.12
C GLU A 182 -9.91 16.21 -3.70
N SER A 183 -11.08 16.61 -3.20
CA SER A 183 -12.34 15.92 -3.46
C SER A 183 -12.62 15.73 -4.96
N GLY A 184 -12.90 14.49 -5.37
CA GLY A 184 -13.15 14.14 -6.76
C GLY A 184 -11.90 14.05 -7.64
N VAL A 185 -10.71 14.44 -7.16
CA VAL A 185 -9.47 14.53 -7.95
C VAL A 185 -8.43 13.51 -7.49
N GLY A 186 -8.01 13.57 -6.22
CA GLY A 186 -6.90 12.76 -5.74
C GLY A 186 -6.42 13.13 -4.36
N TYR A 187 -5.11 12.99 -4.15
CA TYR A 187 -4.43 13.33 -2.90
C TYR A 187 -3.24 14.24 -3.14
N ARG A 188 -2.91 15.04 -2.14
CA ARG A 188 -1.76 15.95 -2.15
C ARG A 188 -1.01 15.86 -0.82
N MET A 189 0.32 15.74 -0.88
CA MET A 189 1.22 15.88 0.27
C MET A 189 1.45 17.36 0.54
N VAL A 190 1.56 17.74 1.82
CA VAL A 190 2.07 19.05 2.22
C VAL A 190 3.44 19.32 1.59
N GLU A 191 3.80 20.57 1.35
CA GLU A 191 5.15 20.95 0.93
C GLU A 191 6.17 20.64 2.02
N GLY A 192 7.39 20.29 1.62
CA GLY A 192 8.49 20.08 2.56
C GLY A 192 9.01 21.37 3.19
N ASP A 193 9.74 21.21 4.28
CA ASP A 193 10.43 22.29 4.97
C ASP A 193 11.61 22.83 4.15
#